data_457b7883fe242bf9ca935ee8f14fca80
#
_entry.id   457b7883fe242bf9ca935ee8f14fca80
#
_cell.length_a   1.000
_cell.length_b   1.000
_cell.length_c   1.000
_cell.angle_alpha   90.00
_cell.angle_beta   90.00
_cell.angle_gamma   90.00
#
_symmetry.space_group_name_H-M   'P 1'
#
loop_
_entity.id
_entity.type
_entity.pdbx_description
1 polymer ?
#
loop_
_entity_poly.entity_id
_entity_poly.type
_entity_poly.pdbx_seq_one_letter_code
_entity_poly.pdbx_strand_id
1 'polypeptide(L)'
;MFMAMQNTSFMEVSMRIVRTRDYEDMSRKAANVISAQIILKPNCILGLATGSTPIGTYTQLAEWNKKGDLDFSQVSTYNLDEYRGLSHEDPQSYHYFMFDNFFNHIDINKNNIHILNGLAKDTEAECAAYEKAIE
;
A
#
# COMPACT_ATOMS: atom_id res chain seq x y z
N MET A 1 -21.93 -43.53 -17.40
CA MET A 1 -21.80 -42.79 -16.09
C MET A 1 -20.46 -42.06 -16.11
N PHE A 2 -20.46 -40.80 -16.61
CA PHE A 2 -19.26 -39.97 -16.69
C PHE A 2 -19.17 -39.14 -15.43
N MET A 3 -18.15 -39.42 -14.59
CA MET A 3 -17.78 -38.56 -13.46
C MET A 3 -17.12 -37.32 -14.01
N ALA A 4 -17.73 -36.17 -13.81
CA ALA A 4 -17.07 -34.89 -14.00
C ALA A 4 -16.03 -34.71 -12.88
N MET A 5 -14.75 -34.80 -13.26
CA MET A 5 -13.67 -34.36 -12.38
C MET A 5 -13.79 -32.82 -12.24
N GLN A 6 -14.16 -32.38 -11.06
CA GLN A 6 -14.04 -30.96 -10.68
C GLN A 6 -12.53 -30.65 -10.64
N ASN A 7 -12.08 -29.91 -11.66
CA ASN A 7 -10.77 -29.26 -11.62
C ASN A 7 -10.78 -28.17 -10.54
N THR A 8 -10.39 -28.52 -9.33
CA THR A 8 -9.92 -27.54 -8.35
C THR A 8 -8.59 -27.01 -8.89
N SER A 9 -8.66 -25.91 -9.63
CA SER A 9 -7.49 -25.14 -10.01
C SER A 9 -6.86 -24.62 -8.70
N PHE A 10 -5.84 -25.33 -8.21
CA PHE A 10 -4.90 -24.74 -7.27
C PHE A 10 -4.21 -23.62 -8.04
N MET A 11 -4.48 -22.35 -7.66
CA MET A 11 -3.64 -21.25 -8.08
C MET A 11 -2.24 -21.56 -7.53
N GLU A 12 -1.32 -22.02 -8.38
CA GLU A 12 0.10 -22.06 -8.05
C GLU A 12 0.52 -20.60 -7.79
N VAL A 13 0.72 -20.27 -6.52
CA VAL A 13 1.36 -19.01 -6.14
C VAL A 13 2.83 -19.16 -6.48
N SER A 14 3.20 -18.81 -7.72
CA SER A 14 4.60 -18.80 -8.12
C SER A 14 5.29 -17.59 -7.50
N MET A 15 6.27 -17.81 -6.63
CA MET A 15 7.12 -16.76 -6.11
C MET A 15 7.98 -16.18 -7.25
N ARG A 16 7.92 -14.86 -7.45
CA ARG A 16 8.78 -14.15 -8.39
C ARG A 16 9.90 -13.44 -7.63
N ILE A 17 11.14 -13.79 -7.91
CA ILE A 17 12.33 -13.13 -7.36
C ILE A 17 12.92 -12.21 -8.43
N VAL A 18 13.05 -10.91 -8.10
CA VAL A 18 13.64 -9.90 -8.98
C VAL A 18 14.96 -9.43 -8.37
N ARG A 19 16.08 -9.75 -9.03
CA ARG A 19 17.39 -9.24 -8.64
C ARG A 19 17.57 -7.81 -9.11
N THR A 20 18.12 -6.96 -8.28
CA THR A 20 18.40 -5.55 -8.55
C THR A 20 19.87 -5.25 -8.31
N ARG A 21 20.38 -4.19 -8.94
CA ARG A 21 21.78 -3.78 -8.83
C ARG A 21 22.06 -3.02 -7.52
N ASP A 22 21.10 -2.21 -7.13
CA ASP A 22 21.19 -1.28 -6.00
C ASP A 22 19.79 -0.90 -5.50
N TYR A 23 19.74 -0.04 -4.50
CA TYR A 23 18.50 0.47 -3.91
C TYR A 23 17.64 1.26 -4.92
N GLU A 24 18.25 2.05 -5.78
CA GLU A 24 17.54 2.86 -6.78
C GLU A 24 16.88 1.97 -7.84
N ASP A 25 17.60 0.97 -8.35
CA ASP A 25 17.07 -0.02 -9.30
C ASP A 25 15.95 -0.85 -8.66
N MET A 26 16.08 -1.22 -7.37
CA MET A 26 15.04 -1.90 -6.60
C MET A 26 13.78 -1.04 -6.51
N SER A 27 13.94 0.21 -6.08
CA SER A 27 12.84 1.17 -5.89
C SER A 27 12.06 1.40 -7.20
N ARG A 28 12.78 1.62 -8.29
CA ARG A 28 12.19 1.80 -9.63
C ARG A 28 11.45 0.55 -10.11
N LYS A 29 12.03 -0.64 -9.91
CA LYS A 29 11.37 -1.90 -10.31
C LYS A 29 10.13 -2.20 -9.47
N ALA A 30 10.16 -1.92 -8.17
CA ALA A 30 8.99 -2.02 -7.32
C ALA A 30 7.89 -1.04 -7.76
N ALA A 31 8.26 0.22 -8.03
CA ALA A 31 7.34 1.23 -8.55
C ALA A 31 6.70 0.80 -9.88
N ASN A 32 7.45 0.17 -10.80
CA ASN A 32 6.90 -0.37 -12.06
C ASN A 32 5.79 -1.40 -11.82
N VAL A 33 5.94 -2.29 -10.84
CA VAL A 33 4.92 -3.30 -10.53
C VAL A 33 3.65 -2.64 -9.99
N ILE A 34 3.81 -1.69 -9.07
CA ILE A 34 2.69 -0.95 -8.48
C ILE A 34 1.99 -0.10 -9.54
N SER A 35 2.73 0.62 -10.38
CA SER A 35 2.17 1.45 -11.45
C SER A 35 1.35 0.62 -12.45
N ALA A 36 1.85 -0.55 -12.83
CA ALA A 36 1.11 -1.46 -13.71
C ALA A 36 -0.23 -1.89 -13.07
N GLN A 37 -0.25 -2.17 -11.77
CA GLN A 37 -1.48 -2.50 -11.04
C GLN A 37 -2.48 -1.34 -11.07
N ILE A 38 -2.03 -0.11 -10.82
CA ILE A 38 -2.89 1.09 -10.83
C ILE A 38 -3.45 1.34 -12.23
N ILE A 39 -2.62 1.25 -13.28
CA ILE A 39 -3.05 1.46 -14.67
C ILE A 39 -4.10 0.41 -15.08
N LEU A 40 -3.89 -0.86 -14.72
CA LEU A 40 -4.80 -1.95 -15.07
C LEU A 40 -6.09 -1.95 -14.24
N LYS A 41 -6.02 -1.46 -12.99
CA LYS A 41 -7.15 -1.39 -12.05
C LYS A 41 -7.09 -0.09 -11.25
N PRO A 42 -7.62 1.04 -11.80
CA PRO A 42 -7.52 2.36 -11.15
C PRO A 42 -8.07 2.41 -9.72
N ASN A 43 -9.08 1.62 -9.40
CA ASN A 43 -9.66 1.49 -8.06
C ASN A 43 -9.05 0.32 -7.26
N CYS A 44 -7.77 0.04 -7.45
CA CYS A 44 -7.09 -1.01 -6.70
C CYS A 44 -6.88 -0.63 -5.24
N ILE A 45 -6.66 -1.65 -4.41
CA ILE A 45 -6.27 -1.52 -3.01
C ILE A 45 -4.79 -1.85 -2.90
N LEU A 46 -4.03 -0.99 -2.23
CA LEU A 46 -2.61 -1.15 -2.01
C LEU A 46 -2.31 -1.31 -0.51
N GLY A 47 -1.62 -2.39 -0.15
CA GLY A 47 -0.97 -2.52 1.14
C GLY A 47 0.37 -1.77 1.13
N LEU A 48 0.57 -0.84 2.06
CA LEU A 48 1.76 0.00 2.10
C LEU A 48 2.55 -0.21 3.39
N ALA A 49 3.87 -0.16 3.29
CA ALA A 49 4.79 -0.32 4.40
C ALA A 49 5.46 1.01 4.76
N THR A 50 5.95 1.11 5.99
CA THR A 50 6.80 2.19 6.48
C THR A 50 8.28 1.78 6.51
N GLY A 51 9.14 2.68 6.94
CA GLY A 51 10.58 2.46 7.00
C GLY A 51 11.34 2.96 5.78
N SER A 52 12.66 2.83 5.80
CA SER A 52 13.54 3.38 4.76
C SER A 52 13.46 2.65 3.41
N THR A 53 13.11 1.38 3.43
CA THR A 53 13.09 0.54 2.21
C THR A 53 12.11 1.03 1.13
N PRO A 54 10.84 1.39 1.42
CA PRO A 54 9.89 1.80 0.40
C PRO A 54 10.01 3.27 -0.04
N ILE A 55 10.79 4.12 0.64
CA ILE A 55 10.86 5.57 0.34
C ILE A 55 11.18 5.83 -1.12
N GLY A 56 12.20 5.18 -1.68
CA GLY A 56 12.57 5.36 -3.09
C GLY A 56 11.46 4.93 -4.06
N THR A 57 10.69 3.90 -3.70
CA THR A 57 9.51 3.49 -4.48
C THR A 57 8.41 4.56 -4.44
N TYR A 58 8.13 5.14 -3.26
CA TYR A 58 7.16 6.22 -3.10
C TYR A 58 7.56 7.48 -3.86
N THR A 59 8.83 7.86 -3.79
CA THR A 59 9.39 8.98 -4.56
C THR A 59 9.18 8.78 -6.06
N GLN A 60 9.48 7.60 -6.58
CA GLN A 60 9.31 7.29 -8.00
C GLN A 60 7.83 7.33 -8.43
N LEU A 61 6.94 6.79 -7.62
CA LEU A 61 5.49 6.82 -7.88
C LEU A 61 4.94 8.26 -7.86
N ALA A 62 5.38 9.08 -6.91
CA ALA A 62 4.99 10.49 -6.80
C ALA A 62 5.50 11.31 -8.01
N GLU A 63 6.70 11.04 -8.51
CA GLU A 63 7.21 11.66 -9.73
C GLU A 63 6.36 11.33 -10.95
N TRP A 64 5.93 10.08 -11.11
CA TRP A 64 5.05 9.68 -12.22
C TRP A 64 3.65 10.27 -12.09
N ASN A 65 3.10 10.36 -10.89
CA ASN A 65 1.84 11.07 -10.65
C ASN A 65 1.96 12.56 -11.03
N LYS A 66 3.03 13.24 -10.58
CA LYS A 66 3.30 14.65 -10.92
C LYS A 66 3.43 14.90 -12.43
N LYS A 67 3.95 13.91 -13.18
CA LYS A 67 4.07 13.97 -14.64
C LYS A 67 2.75 13.66 -15.37
N GLY A 68 1.73 13.18 -14.66
CA GLY A 68 0.46 12.75 -15.24
C GLY A 68 0.47 11.31 -15.79
N ASP A 69 1.51 10.53 -15.50
CA ASP A 69 1.61 9.13 -15.96
C ASP A 69 0.82 8.17 -15.06
N LEU A 70 0.54 8.56 -13.80
CA LEU A 70 -0.24 7.81 -12.83
C LEU A 70 -1.32 8.67 -12.19
N ASP A 71 -2.46 8.07 -11.88
CA ASP A 71 -3.61 8.66 -11.19
C ASP A 71 -3.95 7.83 -9.95
N PHE A 72 -3.87 8.44 -8.75
CA PHE A 72 -4.19 7.79 -7.49
C PHE A 72 -5.58 8.16 -6.97
N SER A 73 -6.36 8.97 -7.69
CA SER A 73 -7.64 9.52 -7.21
C SER A 73 -8.66 8.47 -6.79
N GLN A 74 -8.60 7.27 -7.36
CA GLN A 74 -9.49 6.15 -7.05
C GLN A 74 -8.82 5.02 -6.24
N VAL A 75 -7.52 5.12 -5.98
CA VAL A 75 -6.76 4.12 -5.21
C VAL A 75 -7.14 4.19 -3.74
N SER A 76 -7.26 3.03 -3.08
CA SER A 76 -7.37 2.92 -1.63
C SER A 76 -6.10 2.30 -1.05
N THR A 77 -5.69 2.75 0.13
CA THR A 77 -4.46 2.26 0.77
C THR A 77 -4.70 1.81 2.20
N TYR A 78 -3.99 0.76 2.60
CA TYR A 78 -3.97 0.25 3.96
C TYR A 78 -2.52 0.08 4.43
N ASN A 79 -2.19 0.67 5.59
CA ASN A 79 -0.91 0.41 6.26
C ASN A 79 -1.06 -0.76 7.25
N LEU A 80 0.04 -1.48 7.49
CA LEU A 80 0.02 -2.70 8.28
C LEU A 80 -0.19 -2.45 9.77
N ASP A 81 0.42 -1.40 10.31
CA ASP A 81 0.48 -1.12 11.73
C ASP A 81 0.61 0.38 12.05
N GLU A 82 0.47 0.74 13.32
CA GLU A 82 0.73 2.06 13.87
C GLU A 82 1.20 1.94 15.33
N TYR A 83 1.99 2.89 15.80
CA TYR A 83 2.40 2.99 17.20
C TYR A 83 1.25 3.40 18.12
N ARG A 84 1.06 2.62 19.18
CA ARG A 84 0.11 2.99 20.24
C ARG A 84 0.63 4.18 21.06
N GLY A 85 -0.25 5.14 21.28
CA GLY A 85 0.03 6.32 22.11
C GLY A 85 0.56 7.53 21.35
N LEU A 86 0.76 7.43 20.03
CA LEU A 86 1.17 8.54 19.20
C LEU A 86 -0.02 9.15 18.46
N SER A 87 -0.05 10.48 18.36
CA SER A 87 -1.01 11.18 17.50
C SER A 87 -0.56 11.14 16.05
N HIS A 88 -1.47 11.46 15.14
CA HIS A 88 -1.17 11.55 13.71
C HIS A 88 -0.13 12.62 13.37
N GLU A 89 -0.01 13.66 14.19
CA GLU A 89 0.94 14.77 14.04
C GLU A 89 2.31 14.48 14.65
N ASP A 90 2.44 13.39 15.41
CA ASP A 90 3.72 13.02 16.01
C ASP A 90 4.70 12.58 14.92
N PRO A 91 5.89 13.18 14.82
CA PRO A 91 6.89 12.81 13.79
C PRO A 91 7.35 11.35 13.84
N GLN A 92 7.09 10.65 14.94
CA GLN A 92 7.40 9.23 15.11
C GLN A 92 6.26 8.31 14.65
N SER A 93 5.05 8.86 14.41
CA SER A 93 3.90 8.06 13.96
C SER A 93 4.08 7.59 12.51
N TYR A 94 3.53 6.45 12.18
CA TYR A 94 3.49 5.97 10.80
C TYR A 94 2.54 6.80 9.93
N HIS A 95 1.50 7.38 10.52
CA HIS A 95 0.65 8.35 9.84
C HIS A 95 1.48 9.53 9.34
N TYR A 96 2.28 10.17 10.22
CA TYR A 96 3.16 11.27 9.83
C TYR A 96 4.14 10.83 8.74
N PHE A 97 4.81 9.68 8.93
CA PHE A 97 5.74 9.12 7.96
C PHE A 97 5.13 8.98 6.57
N MET A 98 3.93 8.41 6.47
CA MET A 98 3.27 8.16 5.18
C MET A 98 2.85 9.46 4.51
N PHE A 99 2.37 10.45 5.25
CA PHE A 99 2.01 11.74 4.68
C PHE A 99 3.25 12.51 4.22
N ASP A 100 4.32 12.52 5.01
CA ASP A 100 5.57 13.22 4.67
C ASP A 100 6.28 12.60 3.46
N ASN A 101 6.31 11.27 3.35
CA ASN A 101 7.05 10.57 2.29
C ASN A 101 6.23 10.23 1.05
N PHE A 102 4.88 10.24 1.11
CA PHE A 102 4.07 9.77 -0.01
C PHE A 102 2.76 10.55 -0.22
N PHE A 103 1.83 10.52 0.73
CA PHE A 103 0.46 10.98 0.46
C PHE A 103 0.34 12.47 0.15
N ASN A 104 1.21 13.32 0.68
CA ASN A 104 1.24 14.74 0.34
C ASN A 104 1.79 15.04 -1.06
N HIS A 105 2.33 14.04 -1.75
CA HIS A 105 2.99 14.18 -3.04
C HIS A 105 2.21 13.58 -4.21
N ILE A 106 1.01 13.03 -3.95
CA ILE A 106 0.14 12.38 -4.93
C ILE A 106 -1.31 12.88 -4.81
N ASP A 107 -2.10 12.62 -5.84
CA ASP A 107 -3.51 13.05 -5.95
C ASP A 107 -4.52 12.09 -5.31
N ILE A 108 -4.10 11.29 -4.32
CA ILE A 108 -4.99 10.36 -3.62
C ILE A 108 -6.08 11.08 -2.84
N ASN A 109 -7.31 10.54 -2.88
CA ASN A 109 -8.39 10.99 -2.02
C ASN A 109 -8.08 10.58 -0.56
N LYS A 110 -7.99 11.56 0.34
CA LYS A 110 -7.66 11.32 1.76
C LYS A 110 -8.64 10.38 2.46
N ASN A 111 -9.90 10.29 2.00
CA ASN A 111 -10.88 9.35 2.53
C ASN A 111 -10.59 7.88 2.16
N ASN A 112 -9.69 7.66 1.21
CA ASN A 112 -9.27 6.33 0.77
C ASN A 112 -7.95 5.89 1.44
N ILE A 113 -7.41 6.68 2.36
CA ILE A 113 -6.20 6.36 3.13
C ILE A 113 -6.62 5.75 4.46
N HIS A 114 -6.17 4.54 4.73
CA HIS A 114 -6.48 3.82 5.96
C HIS A 114 -5.20 3.54 6.74
N ILE A 115 -5.12 4.11 7.93
CA ILE A 115 -4.04 3.91 8.92
C ILE A 115 -4.71 3.78 10.28
N LEU A 116 -4.23 2.85 11.10
CA LEU A 116 -4.74 2.65 12.46
C LEU A 116 -4.61 3.91 13.31
N ASN A 117 -5.57 4.11 14.22
CA ASN A 117 -5.53 5.22 15.15
C ASN A 117 -4.70 4.87 16.39
N GLY A 118 -3.47 5.38 16.48
CA GLY A 118 -2.57 5.17 17.62
C GLY A 118 -3.10 5.67 18.98
N LEU A 119 -4.08 6.59 18.97
CA LEU A 119 -4.74 7.11 20.17
C LEU A 119 -6.06 6.42 20.51
N ALA A 120 -6.42 5.32 19.83
CA ALA A 120 -7.63 4.57 20.14
C ALA A 120 -7.63 4.10 21.60
N LYS A 121 -8.71 4.37 22.32
CA LYS A 121 -8.86 3.98 23.74
C LYS A 121 -8.95 2.47 23.89
N ASP A 122 -9.65 1.83 22.98
CA ASP A 122 -9.80 0.37 22.86
C ASP A 122 -9.06 -0.09 21.61
N THR A 123 -7.84 -0.59 21.80
CA THR A 123 -6.99 -1.05 20.71
C THR A 123 -7.48 -2.35 20.07
N GLU A 124 -8.18 -3.20 20.83
CA GLU A 124 -8.75 -4.45 20.28
C GLU A 124 -9.92 -4.14 19.36
N ALA A 125 -10.79 -3.21 19.78
CA ALA A 125 -11.91 -2.75 18.94
C ALA A 125 -11.41 -2.03 17.67
N GLU A 126 -10.34 -1.21 17.78
CA GLU A 126 -9.72 -0.55 16.62
C GLU A 126 -9.16 -1.57 15.62
N CYS A 127 -8.40 -2.55 16.10
CA CYS A 127 -7.87 -3.63 15.25
C CYS A 127 -8.99 -4.44 14.59
N ALA A 128 -10.03 -4.82 15.34
CA ALA A 128 -11.16 -5.57 14.80
C ALA A 128 -11.93 -4.78 13.72
N ALA A 129 -12.11 -3.47 13.92
CA ALA A 129 -12.73 -2.60 12.93
C ALA A 129 -11.86 -2.46 11.66
N TYR A 130 -10.54 -2.39 11.84
CA TYR A 130 -9.58 -2.30 10.74
C TYR A 130 -9.54 -3.59 9.92
N GLU A 131 -9.48 -4.76 10.55
CA GLU A 131 -9.58 -6.06 9.86
C GLU A 131 -10.87 -6.16 9.02
N LYS A 132 -12.01 -5.77 9.62
CA LYS A 132 -13.28 -5.75 8.91
C LYS A 132 -13.31 -4.78 7.72
N ALA A 133 -12.53 -3.71 7.76
CA ALA A 133 -12.45 -2.74 6.65
C ALA A 133 -11.59 -3.27 5.49
N ILE A 134 -10.70 -4.24 5.75
CA ILE A 134 -9.86 -4.89 4.73
C ILE A 134 -10.63 -6.00 3.99
N GLU A 135 -11.61 -6.67 4.66
CA GLU A 135 -12.47 -7.70 4.06
C GLU A 135 -13.42 -7.13 2.98
#